data_b1893bdbe98e7ce5d8f689c0ceb13480
#
_entry.id   b1893bdbe98e7ce5d8f689c0ceb13480
#
_cell.length_a   1.000
_cell.length_b   1.000
_cell.length_c   1.000
_cell.angle_alpha   90.00
_cell.angle_beta   90.00
_cell.angle_gamma   90.00
#
_symmetry.space_group_name_H-M   'P 1'
#
loop_
_entity.id
_entity.type
_entity.pdbx_description
1 polymer ?
#
loop_
_entity_poly.entity_id
_entity_poly.type
_entity_poly.pdbx_seq_one_letter_code
_entity_poly.pdbx_strand_id
1 'polypeptide(L)'
;MAIPPTGYPTSLDDTSASPGAGVEFPEIPASSTDLDATNVEHDLLHTNLSKTVVALQTKLGYTDSNAAANQVLVGSGASATAWGSTLTSMTLAGATLSGAVDGGAQVISNPVVKDYGETVNIIGGTGGGTQDIDITAGNVVTATVDTSTNTFTFSNPSVTGVSCSFTLILTNGGSQTVVWPTEVDWAAATAPTLTATGVDVLTFMTVDAGAIWYGFAGGLDMG
;
A
#
# COMPACT_ATOMS: atom_id res chain seq x y z
N MET A 1 12.58 54.78 6.50
CA MET A 1 11.61 53.90 7.21
C MET A 1 11.89 52.48 6.75
N ALA A 2 12.19 51.57 7.68
CA ALA A 2 12.49 50.21 7.26
C ALA A 2 11.21 49.57 6.71
N ILE A 3 11.26 49.00 5.52
CA ILE A 3 10.15 48.21 4.95
C ILE A 3 9.94 47.03 5.91
N PRO A 4 8.73 46.79 6.41
CA PRO A 4 8.48 45.66 7.29
C PRO A 4 8.80 44.33 6.57
N PRO A 5 9.26 43.33 7.31
CA PRO A 5 9.48 42.01 6.71
C PRO A 5 8.16 41.45 6.17
N THR A 6 8.21 40.67 5.06
CA THR A 6 7.02 40.04 4.53
C THR A 6 6.33 39.18 5.58
N GLY A 7 5.01 39.08 5.54
CA GLY A 7 4.24 38.22 6.47
C GLY A 7 4.31 36.75 6.10
N TYR A 8 4.79 36.44 4.90
CA TYR A 8 4.96 35.07 4.42
C TYR A 8 6.03 34.32 5.25
N PRO A 9 5.81 33.06 5.67
CA PRO A 9 4.69 32.17 5.29
C PRO A 9 3.51 32.19 6.27
N THR A 10 3.48 33.02 7.28
CA THR A 10 2.43 33.03 8.32
C THR A 10 1.15 33.74 7.88
N SER A 11 1.25 34.67 6.93
CA SER A 11 0.13 35.33 6.30
C SER A 11 0.45 35.60 4.84
N LEU A 12 -0.58 35.76 4.00
CA LEU A 12 -0.38 36.20 2.63
C LEU A 12 -0.03 37.69 2.66
N ASP A 13 1.00 38.06 1.89
CA ASP A 13 1.26 39.45 1.57
C ASP A 13 0.21 39.89 0.54
N ASP A 14 -0.43 41.00 0.77
CA ASP A 14 -1.39 41.57 -0.16
C ASP A 14 -1.07 43.03 -0.48
N THR A 15 -1.70 43.58 -1.47
CA THR A 15 -1.52 44.96 -1.87
C THR A 15 -2.44 45.94 -1.13
N SER A 16 -3.21 45.44 -0.13
CA SER A 16 -4.13 46.28 0.62
C SER A 16 -3.49 46.79 1.88
N ALA A 17 -3.54 48.09 2.07
CA ALA A 17 -3.04 48.80 3.23
C ALA A 17 -3.92 48.59 4.50
N SER A 18 -4.50 47.41 4.70
CA SER A 18 -5.29 47.12 5.89
C SER A 18 -4.36 46.68 7.03
N PRO A 19 -4.26 47.45 8.12
CA PRO A 19 -3.46 47.07 9.27
C PRO A 19 -3.98 45.76 9.87
N GLY A 20 -3.20 44.69 9.82
CA GLY A 20 -3.48 43.40 10.43
C GLY A 20 -3.73 42.24 9.50
N ALA A 21 -3.77 42.40 8.20
CA ALA A 21 -4.02 41.35 7.19
C ALA A 21 -2.76 40.93 6.42
N GLY A 22 -1.62 40.95 7.02
CA GLY A 22 -0.36 40.67 6.34
C GLY A 22 0.49 41.90 6.10
N VAL A 23 1.71 41.68 5.72
CA VAL A 23 2.62 42.77 5.39
C VAL A 23 2.42 43.08 3.91
N GLU A 24 2.21 44.35 3.64
CA GLU A 24 2.14 44.85 2.25
C GLU A 24 3.34 44.35 1.45
N PHE A 25 3.07 43.61 0.38
CA PHE A 25 4.06 43.45 -0.68
C PHE A 25 4.33 44.83 -1.24
N PRO A 26 5.58 45.23 -1.47
CA PRO A 26 5.87 46.62 -1.81
C PRO A 26 4.97 47.03 -2.98
N GLU A 27 4.20 48.08 -2.74
CA GLU A 27 3.31 48.68 -3.74
C GLU A 27 4.09 48.87 -5.06
N ILE A 28 3.51 48.43 -6.16
CA ILE A 28 4.12 48.68 -7.44
C ILE A 28 4.20 50.21 -7.62
N PRO A 29 5.39 50.80 -7.66
CA PRO A 29 5.50 52.26 -7.79
C PRO A 29 4.76 52.73 -9.02
N ALA A 30 4.07 53.85 -8.92
CA ALA A 30 3.48 54.46 -10.10
C ALA A 30 4.59 54.68 -11.16
N SER A 31 4.27 54.55 -12.42
CA SER A 31 5.23 54.64 -13.53
C SER A 31 6.04 55.97 -13.59
N SER A 32 5.62 56.97 -12.83
CA SER A 32 6.28 58.28 -12.68
C SER A 32 7.13 58.37 -11.41
N THR A 33 7.20 57.30 -10.57
CA THR A 33 7.94 57.34 -9.32
C THR A 33 9.41 57.08 -9.59
N ASP A 34 10.26 57.97 -9.07
CA ASP A 34 11.70 57.77 -9.08
C ASP A 34 12.06 56.56 -8.21
N LEU A 35 12.78 55.60 -8.76
CA LEU A 35 13.21 54.39 -8.04
C LEU A 35 14.19 54.69 -6.89
N ASP A 36 14.77 55.92 -6.83
CA ASP A 36 15.61 56.40 -5.74
C ASP A 36 14.80 57.22 -4.72
N ALA A 37 13.49 57.36 -4.90
CA ALA A 37 12.66 58.07 -3.94
C ALA A 37 12.59 57.31 -2.59
N THR A 38 12.52 58.06 -1.51
CA THR A 38 12.43 57.50 -0.14
C THR A 38 11.25 56.51 -0.04
N ASN A 39 11.51 55.26 0.39
CA ASN A 39 10.62 54.11 0.49
C ASN A 39 10.34 53.33 -0.79
N VAL A 40 10.94 53.70 -1.91
CA VAL A 40 10.84 52.93 -3.19
C VAL A 40 12.22 52.70 -3.80
N GLU A 41 13.24 52.67 -2.97
CA GLU A 41 14.62 52.42 -3.37
C GLU A 41 14.72 51.04 -4.07
N HIS A 42 15.33 51.03 -5.21
CA HIS A 42 15.44 49.84 -6.06
C HIS A 42 16.06 48.64 -5.35
N ASP A 43 17.05 48.84 -4.53
CA ASP A 43 17.70 47.81 -3.74
C ASP A 43 16.78 47.22 -2.63
N LEU A 44 15.87 48.02 -2.06
CA LEU A 44 14.87 47.55 -1.11
C LEU A 44 13.80 46.69 -1.79
N LEU A 45 13.37 47.05 -2.99
CA LEU A 45 12.45 46.24 -3.78
C LEU A 45 13.06 44.88 -4.07
N HIS A 46 14.33 44.83 -4.50
CA HIS A 46 15.05 43.60 -4.76
C HIS A 46 15.25 42.75 -3.48
N THR A 47 15.54 43.41 -2.36
CA THR A 47 15.71 42.75 -1.08
C THR A 47 14.40 42.08 -0.65
N ASN A 48 13.27 42.73 -0.80
CA ASN A 48 11.97 42.16 -0.43
C ASN A 48 11.56 41.01 -1.36
N LEU A 49 11.76 41.16 -2.66
CA LEU A 49 11.53 40.09 -3.61
C LEU A 49 12.38 38.85 -3.28
N SER A 50 13.66 39.06 -2.98
CA SER A 50 14.55 37.97 -2.57
C SER A 50 14.07 37.27 -1.29
N LYS A 51 13.64 38.02 -0.27
CA LYS A 51 13.06 37.46 0.97
C LYS A 51 11.79 36.65 0.69
N THR A 52 10.92 37.14 -0.18
CA THR A 52 9.69 36.43 -0.57
C THR A 52 10.01 35.14 -1.28
N VAL A 53 10.98 35.13 -2.20
CA VAL A 53 11.41 33.92 -2.91
C VAL A 53 12.00 32.90 -1.92
N VAL A 54 12.85 33.34 -0.98
CA VAL A 54 13.41 32.46 0.05
C VAL A 54 12.30 31.89 0.93
N ALA A 55 11.32 32.72 1.35
CA ALA A 55 10.19 32.25 2.15
C ALA A 55 9.34 31.22 1.39
N LEU A 56 9.11 31.44 0.09
CA LEU A 56 8.41 30.48 -0.78
C LEU A 56 9.19 29.17 -0.90
N GLN A 57 10.49 29.24 -1.13
CA GLN A 57 11.37 28.06 -1.18
C GLN A 57 11.30 27.27 0.13
N THR A 58 11.36 27.97 1.28
CA THR A 58 11.23 27.38 2.60
C THR A 58 9.86 26.69 2.77
N LYS A 59 8.79 27.36 2.33
CA LYS A 59 7.43 26.80 2.37
C LYS A 59 7.29 25.54 1.51
N LEU A 60 7.92 25.51 0.37
CA LEU A 60 7.95 24.36 -0.52
C LEU A 60 8.94 23.26 -0.07
N GLY A 61 9.64 23.48 1.05
CA GLY A 61 10.59 22.51 1.59
C GLY A 61 11.94 22.48 0.86
N TYR A 62 12.26 23.51 0.07
CA TYR A 62 13.52 23.59 -0.64
C TYR A 62 14.59 24.17 0.28
N THR A 63 15.17 23.37 1.15
CA THR A 63 16.25 23.78 2.07
C THR A 63 17.57 23.12 1.76
N ASP A 64 17.87 22.38 0.85
CA ASP A 64 19.15 21.79 0.46
C ASP A 64 19.06 20.45 -0.27
N SER A 65 17.85 19.95 -0.52
CA SER A 65 17.70 18.69 -1.24
C SER A 65 16.51 18.76 -2.19
N ASN A 66 16.76 18.45 -3.44
CA ASN A 66 15.70 18.13 -4.39
C ASN A 66 14.88 16.96 -3.87
N ALA A 67 13.59 16.91 -4.20
CA ALA A 67 12.79 15.72 -3.95
C ALA A 67 13.53 14.48 -4.47
N ALA A 68 13.72 13.50 -3.60
CA ALA A 68 14.18 12.20 -4.04
C ALA A 68 13.08 11.49 -4.84
N ALA A 69 13.44 10.46 -5.60
CA ALA A 69 12.45 9.68 -6.32
C ALA A 69 11.37 9.15 -5.35
N ASN A 70 10.11 9.18 -5.78
CA ASN A 70 8.95 8.73 -5.00
C ASN A 70 8.59 9.59 -3.78
N GLN A 71 9.05 10.83 -3.73
CA GLN A 71 8.61 11.78 -2.71
C GLN A 71 7.52 12.71 -3.24
N VAL A 72 6.60 13.10 -2.37
CA VAL A 72 5.55 14.08 -2.62
C VAL A 72 5.66 15.21 -1.62
N LEU A 73 5.19 16.40 -2.01
CA LEU A 73 5.16 17.54 -1.13
C LEU A 73 4.02 17.36 -0.11
N VAL A 74 4.37 17.21 1.15
CA VAL A 74 3.42 16.98 2.25
C VAL A 74 3.37 18.21 3.14
N GLY A 75 2.16 18.65 3.48
CA GLY A 75 1.98 19.70 4.48
C GLY A 75 2.35 19.19 5.88
N SER A 76 3.32 19.80 6.52
CA SER A 76 3.76 19.42 7.88
C SER A 76 3.27 20.40 8.96
N GLY A 77 2.03 20.86 8.87
CA GLY A 77 1.42 21.83 9.80
C GLY A 77 1.49 23.27 9.30
N ALA A 78 1.35 24.25 10.22
CA ALA A 78 1.13 25.66 9.89
C ALA A 78 2.33 26.38 9.25
N SER A 79 3.53 25.83 9.30
CA SER A 79 4.75 26.61 9.05
C SER A 79 5.64 26.12 7.92
N ALA A 80 5.54 24.88 7.50
CA ALA A 80 6.40 24.34 6.46
C ALA A 80 5.73 23.18 5.71
N THR A 81 6.22 22.94 4.50
CA THR A 81 6.00 21.69 3.77
C THR A 81 7.31 20.93 3.70
N ALA A 82 7.25 19.63 3.64
CA ALA A 82 8.42 18.78 3.51
C ALA A 82 8.21 17.76 2.39
N TRP A 83 9.29 17.29 1.79
CA TRP A 83 9.25 16.14 0.90
C TRP A 83 9.15 14.88 1.74
N GLY A 84 8.13 14.06 1.51
CA GLY A 84 7.90 12.82 2.24
C GLY A 84 7.51 11.68 1.31
N SER A 85 7.85 10.47 1.69
CA SER A 85 7.41 9.24 1.02
C SER A 85 6.11 8.67 1.61
N THR A 86 5.62 9.26 2.69
CA THR A 86 4.41 8.79 3.40
C THR A 86 3.31 9.84 3.33
N LEU A 87 2.13 9.42 2.89
CA LEU A 87 0.90 10.21 2.92
C LEU A 87 0.01 9.67 4.04
N THR A 88 -0.22 10.48 5.07
CA THR A 88 -1.15 10.14 6.16
C THR A 88 -2.49 10.84 5.94
N SER A 89 -3.59 10.13 6.17
CA SER A 89 -4.96 10.67 6.08
C SER A 89 -5.31 11.27 4.70
N MET A 90 -4.88 10.62 3.62
CA MET A 90 -5.21 11.05 2.27
C MET A 90 -6.54 10.49 1.81
N THR A 91 -7.44 11.34 1.31
CA THR A 91 -8.64 10.91 0.59
C THR A 91 -8.37 10.94 -0.91
N LEU A 92 -8.38 9.76 -1.55
CA LEU A 92 -8.29 9.64 -3.02
C LEU A 92 -9.70 9.49 -3.60
N ALA A 93 -10.27 10.58 -4.09
CA ALA A 93 -11.54 10.53 -4.82
C ALA A 93 -11.27 10.37 -6.31
N GLY A 94 -11.77 9.30 -6.92
CA GLY A 94 -11.63 9.04 -8.36
C GLY A 94 -10.21 8.71 -8.83
N ALA A 95 -9.33 8.28 -7.92
CA ALA A 95 -7.97 7.89 -8.29
C ALA A 95 -7.94 6.53 -9.00
N THR A 96 -7.14 6.43 -10.06
CA THR A 96 -6.79 5.17 -10.70
C THR A 96 -5.40 4.75 -10.24
N LEU A 97 -5.30 3.56 -9.67
CA LEU A 97 -4.03 2.94 -9.30
C LEU A 97 -3.56 2.07 -10.48
N SER A 98 -2.50 2.45 -11.14
CA SER A 98 -2.01 1.76 -12.35
C SER A 98 -0.93 0.72 -12.08
N GLY A 99 -0.60 0.46 -10.83
CA GLY A 99 0.40 -0.53 -10.40
C GLY A 99 -0.11 -1.38 -9.25
N ALA A 100 0.71 -2.34 -8.82
CA ALA A 100 0.42 -3.13 -7.63
C ALA A 100 0.33 -2.23 -6.40
N VAL A 101 -0.67 -2.49 -5.56
CA VAL A 101 -0.81 -1.84 -4.25
C VAL A 101 -0.41 -2.86 -3.20
N ASP A 102 0.75 -2.63 -2.59
CA ASP A 102 1.18 -3.42 -1.44
C ASP A 102 0.63 -2.76 -0.16
N GLY A 103 -0.28 -3.44 0.50
CA GLY A 103 -0.86 -2.99 1.77
C GLY A 103 0.06 -3.19 2.97
N GLY A 104 1.20 -3.85 2.82
CA GLY A 104 2.15 -4.08 3.93
C GLY A 104 1.51 -4.76 5.14
N ALA A 105 0.61 -5.71 4.93
CA ALA A 105 -0.20 -6.37 5.97
C ALA A 105 -1.12 -5.43 6.76
N GLN A 106 -1.46 -4.26 6.22
CA GLN A 106 -2.41 -3.34 6.84
C GLN A 106 -3.86 -3.72 6.52
N VAL A 107 -4.77 -3.38 7.42
CA VAL A 107 -6.21 -3.63 7.24
C VAL A 107 -6.77 -2.63 6.23
N ILE A 108 -7.45 -3.14 5.21
CA ILE A 108 -8.30 -2.35 4.31
C ILE A 108 -9.74 -2.49 4.81
N SER A 109 -10.27 -1.46 5.48
CA SER A 109 -11.61 -1.50 6.06
C SER A 109 -12.68 -1.27 5.00
N ASN A 110 -13.73 -2.11 5.01
CA ASN A 110 -14.90 -2.03 4.14
C ASN A 110 -14.58 -1.95 2.63
N PRO A 111 -13.66 -2.78 2.09
CA PRO A 111 -13.42 -2.78 0.66
C PRO A 111 -14.63 -3.35 -0.08
N VAL A 112 -15.00 -2.73 -1.19
CA VAL A 112 -15.90 -3.33 -2.19
C VAL A 112 -15.03 -3.74 -3.37
N VAL A 113 -14.84 -5.04 -3.56
CA VAL A 113 -14.01 -5.60 -4.64
C VAL A 113 -14.92 -6.20 -5.69
N LYS A 114 -14.73 -5.79 -6.95
CA LYS A 114 -15.47 -6.30 -8.09
C LYS A 114 -14.47 -6.87 -9.10
N ASP A 115 -14.77 -8.07 -9.62
CA ASP A 115 -13.98 -8.70 -10.67
C ASP A 115 -12.49 -8.84 -10.27
N TYR A 116 -12.26 -9.47 -9.10
CA TYR A 116 -10.90 -9.74 -8.61
C TYR A 116 -10.46 -11.15 -9.01
N GLY A 117 -9.17 -11.30 -9.30
CA GLY A 117 -8.51 -12.58 -9.51
C GLY A 117 -7.64 -12.96 -8.31
N GLU A 118 -7.58 -14.25 -8.01
CA GLU A 118 -6.64 -14.79 -7.03
C GLU A 118 -5.41 -15.37 -7.73
N THR A 119 -4.25 -15.23 -7.11
CA THR A 119 -3.02 -15.85 -7.62
C THR A 119 -3.10 -17.37 -7.46
N VAL A 120 -2.76 -18.08 -8.52
CA VAL A 120 -2.70 -19.54 -8.52
C VAL A 120 -1.26 -20.00 -8.30
N ASN A 121 -1.03 -20.75 -7.22
CA ASN A 121 0.20 -21.48 -6.98
C ASN A 121 0.15 -22.84 -7.71
N ILE A 122 1.00 -23.02 -8.71
CA ILE A 122 1.02 -24.22 -9.57
C ILE A 122 2.16 -25.11 -9.11
N ILE A 123 1.85 -26.18 -8.37
CA ILE A 123 2.83 -27.19 -7.98
C ILE A 123 3.16 -28.11 -9.17
N GLY A 124 2.16 -28.43 -10.00
CA GLY A 124 2.32 -29.36 -11.13
C GLY A 124 2.27 -30.82 -10.68
N GLY A 125 3.06 -31.68 -11.34
CA GLY A 125 3.23 -33.07 -10.92
C GLY A 125 4.03 -33.17 -9.63
N THR A 126 3.51 -33.90 -8.63
CA THR A 126 4.10 -33.95 -7.30
C THR A 126 5.37 -34.80 -7.24
N GLY A 127 5.53 -35.78 -8.10
CA GLY A 127 6.71 -36.67 -8.10
C GLY A 127 6.88 -37.53 -6.86
N GLY A 128 5.95 -37.48 -5.90
CA GLY A 128 6.06 -38.07 -4.56
C GLY A 128 6.90 -37.23 -3.60
N GLY A 129 6.99 -37.69 -2.33
CA GLY A 129 7.73 -36.99 -1.28
C GLY A 129 6.96 -35.83 -0.66
N THR A 130 7.66 -34.81 -0.18
CA THR A 130 7.06 -33.66 0.52
C THR A 130 6.73 -32.54 -0.47
N GLN A 131 5.50 -32.06 -0.37
CA GLN A 131 4.96 -30.95 -1.16
C GLN A 131 4.58 -29.84 -0.18
N ASP A 132 5.27 -28.72 -0.22
CA ASP A 132 4.95 -27.56 0.62
C ASP A 132 3.96 -26.63 -0.10
N ILE A 133 2.85 -26.34 0.57
CA ILE A 133 1.90 -25.32 0.16
C ILE A 133 2.22 -24.04 0.89
N ASP A 134 2.96 -23.16 0.25
CA ASP A 134 3.25 -21.82 0.77
C ASP A 134 2.06 -20.89 0.47
N ILE A 135 1.39 -20.45 1.54
CA ILE A 135 0.20 -19.58 1.44
C ILE A 135 0.52 -18.24 0.80
N THR A 136 1.77 -17.78 0.89
CA THR A 136 2.18 -16.50 0.26
C THR A 136 2.31 -16.59 -1.26
N ALA A 137 2.40 -17.79 -1.82
CA ALA A 137 2.50 -18.00 -3.27
C ALA A 137 1.13 -17.91 -3.99
N GLY A 138 0.03 -18.04 -3.27
CA GLY A 138 -1.32 -17.92 -3.82
C GLY A 138 -2.37 -18.68 -3.01
N ASN A 139 -3.61 -18.18 -3.07
CA ASN A 139 -4.74 -18.76 -2.31
C ASN A 139 -5.44 -19.90 -3.07
N VAL A 140 -5.15 -20.08 -4.35
CA VAL A 140 -5.58 -21.23 -5.15
C VAL A 140 -4.35 -22.05 -5.50
N VAL A 141 -4.36 -23.33 -5.18
CA VAL A 141 -3.22 -24.23 -5.39
C VAL A 141 -3.65 -25.35 -6.34
N THR A 142 -2.83 -25.68 -7.31
CA THR A 142 -3.07 -26.81 -8.19
C THR A 142 -1.92 -27.81 -8.09
N ALA A 143 -2.26 -29.10 -7.97
CA ALA A 143 -1.28 -30.18 -7.93
C ALA A 143 -1.84 -31.43 -8.63
N THR A 144 -0.94 -32.24 -9.18
CA THR A 144 -1.29 -33.55 -9.77
C THR A 144 -0.51 -34.63 -9.05
N VAL A 145 -1.21 -35.56 -8.42
CA VAL A 145 -0.59 -36.75 -7.83
C VAL A 145 -0.28 -37.76 -8.93
N ASP A 146 0.98 -38.10 -9.09
CA ASP A 146 1.46 -38.91 -10.20
C ASP A 146 2.37 -40.08 -9.78
N THR A 147 3.03 -39.97 -8.64
CA THR A 147 4.06 -40.94 -8.23
C THR A 147 4.07 -41.08 -6.71
N SER A 148 4.14 -42.30 -6.21
CA SER A 148 4.38 -42.70 -4.82
C SER A 148 3.62 -41.84 -3.74
N THR A 149 3.97 -42.03 -2.48
CA THR A 149 3.36 -41.29 -1.37
C THR A 149 3.72 -39.81 -1.43
N ASN A 150 2.71 -38.95 -1.27
CA ASN A 150 2.82 -37.49 -1.22
C ASN A 150 2.49 -37.00 0.18
N THR A 151 3.39 -36.28 0.82
CA THR A 151 3.18 -35.66 2.14
C THR A 151 3.05 -34.16 1.95
N PHE A 152 1.87 -33.63 2.19
CA PHE A 152 1.67 -32.17 2.14
C PHE A 152 2.10 -31.51 3.44
N THR A 153 2.67 -30.31 3.35
CA THR A 153 2.93 -29.39 4.43
C THR A 153 2.35 -28.02 4.08
N PHE A 154 1.99 -27.22 5.08
CA PHE A 154 1.42 -25.88 4.88
C PHE A 154 2.32 -24.87 5.60
N SER A 155 2.81 -23.89 4.87
CA SER A 155 3.74 -22.88 5.40
C SER A 155 3.22 -21.45 5.25
N ASN A 156 3.80 -20.55 6.04
CA ASN A 156 3.53 -19.11 6.04
C ASN A 156 2.05 -18.71 6.23
N PRO A 157 1.27 -19.32 7.14
CA PRO A 157 -0.07 -18.87 7.44
C PRO A 157 -0.06 -17.46 8.04
N SER A 158 -1.21 -16.76 7.98
CA SER A 158 -1.41 -15.50 8.68
C SER A 158 -1.23 -15.68 10.21
N VAL A 159 -0.88 -14.59 10.89
CA VAL A 159 -0.72 -14.60 12.35
C VAL A 159 -2.02 -14.94 13.09
N THR A 160 -1.91 -15.43 14.31
CA THR A 160 -3.07 -15.70 15.17
C THR A 160 -4.03 -14.51 15.26
N GLY A 161 -5.32 -14.78 15.11
CA GLY A 161 -6.37 -13.75 15.07
C GLY A 161 -6.67 -13.18 13.70
N VAL A 162 -5.90 -13.56 12.66
CA VAL A 162 -6.17 -13.25 11.27
C VAL A 162 -6.46 -14.56 10.53
N SER A 163 -7.67 -14.72 10.02
CA SER A 163 -8.01 -15.92 9.22
C SER A 163 -7.31 -15.89 7.88
N CYS A 164 -6.75 -17.02 7.49
CA CYS A 164 -6.37 -17.28 6.09
C CYS A 164 -6.88 -18.62 5.62
N SER A 165 -7.01 -18.75 4.32
CA SER A 165 -7.53 -19.96 3.67
C SER A 165 -6.89 -20.12 2.30
N PHE A 166 -6.91 -21.36 1.80
CA PHE A 166 -6.59 -21.66 0.41
C PHE A 166 -7.48 -22.78 -0.11
N THR A 167 -7.60 -22.85 -1.43
CA THR A 167 -8.30 -23.92 -2.12
C THR A 167 -7.28 -24.75 -2.89
N LEU A 168 -7.26 -26.05 -2.64
CA LEU A 168 -6.45 -27.04 -3.37
C LEU A 168 -7.28 -27.73 -4.42
N ILE A 169 -6.90 -27.60 -5.68
CA ILE A 169 -7.42 -28.36 -6.81
C ILE A 169 -6.44 -29.51 -7.06
N LEU A 170 -6.80 -30.70 -6.61
CA LEU A 170 -5.95 -31.87 -6.62
C LEU A 170 -6.40 -32.86 -7.67
N THR A 171 -5.58 -33.07 -8.70
CA THR A 171 -5.82 -34.03 -9.74
C THR A 171 -5.25 -35.40 -9.34
N ASN A 172 -6.03 -36.46 -9.51
CA ASN A 172 -5.65 -37.84 -9.23
C ASN A 172 -5.21 -38.12 -7.81
N GLY A 173 -5.77 -37.39 -6.82
CA GLY A 173 -5.38 -37.45 -5.42
C GLY A 173 -5.39 -38.86 -4.84
N GLY A 174 -6.33 -39.69 -5.24
CA GLY A 174 -6.45 -41.09 -4.80
C GLY A 174 -5.62 -42.12 -5.62
N SER A 175 -4.85 -41.67 -6.62
CA SER A 175 -3.97 -42.57 -7.39
C SER A 175 -2.79 -43.08 -6.55
N GLN A 176 -2.39 -42.34 -5.55
CA GLN A 176 -1.31 -42.65 -4.60
C GLN A 176 -1.75 -42.32 -3.19
N THR A 177 -0.92 -42.65 -2.20
CA THR A 177 -1.17 -42.24 -0.83
C THR A 177 -0.90 -40.73 -0.63
N VAL A 178 -1.89 -40.00 -0.16
CA VAL A 178 -1.75 -38.61 0.28
C VAL A 178 -1.73 -38.57 1.80
N VAL A 179 -0.72 -37.94 2.36
CA VAL A 179 -0.55 -37.71 3.81
C VAL A 179 -0.74 -36.22 4.06
N TRP A 180 -1.73 -35.89 4.87
CA TRP A 180 -2.03 -34.54 5.29
C TRP A 180 -1.21 -34.15 6.53
N PRO A 181 -0.94 -32.85 6.77
CA PRO A 181 -0.38 -32.39 8.03
C PRO A 181 -1.23 -32.84 9.23
N THR A 182 -0.61 -33.15 10.35
CA THR A 182 -1.29 -33.57 11.58
C THR A 182 -2.17 -32.47 12.19
N GLU A 183 -1.91 -31.25 11.82
CA GLU A 183 -2.65 -30.03 12.17
C GLU A 183 -3.99 -29.92 11.41
N VAL A 184 -4.23 -30.77 10.40
CA VAL A 184 -5.50 -30.74 9.65
C VAL A 184 -6.59 -31.50 10.41
N ASP A 185 -7.61 -30.77 10.81
CA ASP A 185 -8.83 -31.31 11.43
C ASP A 185 -9.92 -31.49 10.38
N TRP A 186 -10.30 -32.73 10.15
CA TRP A 186 -11.33 -33.11 9.19
C TRP A 186 -12.66 -33.38 9.89
N ALA A 187 -13.76 -33.19 9.17
CA ALA A 187 -15.09 -33.56 9.68
C ALA A 187 -15.12 -35.02 10.17
N ALA A 188 -15.60 -35.21 11.40
CA ALA A 188 -15.61 -36.52 12.05
C ALA A 188 -14.21 -37.17 12.14
N ALA A 189 -13.15 -36.35 12.20
CA ALA A 189 -11.74 -36.79 12.24
C ALA A 189 -11.35 -37.76 11.09
N THR A 190 -12.00 -37.61 9.93
CA THR A 190 -11.80 -38.51 8.80
C THR A 190 -11.55 -37.70 7.53
N ALA A 191 -10.36 -37.84 6.96
CA ALA A 191 -10.02 -37.24 5.66
C ALA A 191 -10.93 -37.79 4.55
N PRO A 192 -11.29 -37.00 3.55
CA PRO A 192 -12.10 -37.46 2.44
C PRO A 192 -11.36 -38.53 1.63
N THR A 193 -12.10 -39.47 1.05
CA THR A 193 -11.55 -40.40 0.07
C THR A 193 -11.32 -39.63 -1.24
N LEU A 194 -10.07 -39.56 -1.66
CA LEU A 194 -9.68 -38.84 -2.87
C LEU A 194 -9.92 -39.66 -4.12
N THR A 195 -10.18 -38.98 -5.22
CA THR A 195 -10.47 -39.58 -6.54
C THR A 195 -9.18 -40.08 -7.19
N ALA A 196 -9.16 -41.34 -7.60
CA ALA A 196 -7.99 -41.94 -8.21
C ALA A 196 -7.71 -41.41 -9.65
N THR A 197 -8.78 -41.06 -10.38
CA THR A 197 -8.71 -40.48 -11.72
C THR A 197 -9.78 -39.41 -11.83
N GLY A 198 -9.41 -38.15 -11.70
CA GLY A 198 -10.33 -37.01 -11.67
C GLY A 198 -9.77 -35.89 -10.81
N VAL A 199 -10.62 -34.94 -10.50
CA VAL A 199 -10.25 -33.73 -9.74
C VAL A 199 -11.03 -33.65 -8.44
N ASP A 200 -10.33 -33.42 -7.36
CA ASP A 200 -10.90 -33.09 -6.05
C ASP A 200 -10.60 -31.64 -5.70
N VAL A 201 -11.59 -30.92 -5.20
CA VAL A 201 -11.46 -29.55 -4.72
C VAL A 201 -11.60 -29.55 -3.20
N LEU A 202 -10.53 -29.18 -2.52
CA LEU A 202 -10.43 -29.15 -1.07
C LEU A 202 -10.18 -27.71 -0.61
N THR A 203 -10.76 -27.31 0.51
CA THR A 203 -10.53 -25.99 1.11
C THR A 203 -9.98 -26.16 2.52
N PHE A 204 -9.03 -25.35 2.85
CA PHE A 204 -8.40 -25.31 4.17
C PHE A 204 -8.44 -23.91 4.73
N MET A 205 -8.71 -23.77 6.03
CA MET A 205 -8.67 -22.49 6.73
C MET A 205 -8.09 -22.61 8.12
N THR A 206 -7.42 -21.57 8.58
CA THR A 206 -6.92 -21.43 9.94
C THR A 206 -7.20 -20.04 10.49
N VAL A 207 -7.20 -19.90 11.83
CA VAL A 207 -7.34 -18.62 12.55
C VAL A 207 -6.25 -18.44 13.61
N ASP A 208 -5.36 -19.43 13.75
CA ASP A 208 -4.41 -19.56 14.86
C ASP A 208 -2.97 -19.82 14.38
N ALA A 209 -2.61 -19.19 13.27
CA ALA A 209 -1.29 -19.32 12.64
C ALA A 209 -0.93 -20.77 12.25
N GLY A 210 -1.95 -21.56 11.85
CA GLY A 210 -1.74 -22.92 11.37
C GLY A 210 -1.59 -23.97 12.47
N ALA A 211 -1.87 -23.63 13.73
CA ALA A 211 -1.90 -24.63 14.81
C ALA A 211 -3.02 -25.65 14.57
N ILE A 212 -4.14 -25.21 13.99
CA ILE A 212 -5.21 -26.06 13.49
C ILE A 212 -5.62 -25.58 12.10
N TRP A 213 -5.74 -26.52 11.17
CA TRP A 213 -6.31 -26.30 9.84
C TRP A 213 -7.62 -27.05 9.70
N TYR A 214 -8.71 -26.36 9.50
CA TYR A 214 -10.01 -26.99 9.21
C TYR A 214 -10.06 -27.35 7.72
N GLY A 215 -10.13 -28.65 7.43
CA GLY A 215 -10.19 -29.18 6.08
C GLY A 215 -11.62 -29.52 5.64
N PHE A 216 -11.97 -29.14 4.43
CA PHE A 216 -13.28 -29.36 3.83
C PHE A 216 -13.14 -29.93 2.42
N ALA A 217 -13.97 -30.95 2.09
CA ALA A 217 -14.16 -31.38 0.71
C ALA A 217 -15.19 -30.44 0.06
N GLY A 218 -14.76 -29.56 -0.82
CA GLY A 218 -15.63 -28.68 -1.59
C GLY A 218 -16.30 -29.40 -2.76
N GLY A 219 -15.60 -30.36 -3.38
CA GLY A 219 -16.11 -31.23 -4.43
C GLY A 219 -15.17 -32.39 -4.69
N LEU A 220 -15.69 -33.57 -4.88
CA LEU A 220 -14.91 -34.76 -5.20
C LEU A 220 -15.38 -35.31 -6.55
N ASP A 221 -14.45 -35.95 -7.28
CA ASP A 221 -14.72 -36.55 -8.60
C ASP A 221 -15.32 -35.52 -9.58
N MET A 222 -14.73 -34.35 -9.64
CA MET A 222 -15.12 -33.28 -10.54
C MET A 222 -14.41 -33.45 -11.88
N GLY A 223 -15.13 -33.89 -12.89
CA GLY A 223 -14.53 -34.02 -14.22
C GLY A 223 -14.82 -34.91 -15.13
#